data_9977c5d5586432137c36e2c9482a54b8
#
_entry.id   9977c5d5586432137c36e2c9482a54b8
#
_cell.length_a   1.000
_cell.length_b   1.000
_cell.length_c   1.000
_cell.angle_alpha   90.00
_cell.angle_beta   90.00
_cell.angle_gamma   90.00
#
_symmetry.space_group_name_H-M   'P 1'
#
loop_
_entity.id
_entity.type
_entity.pdbx_description
1 polymer ?
#
loop_
_entity_poly.entity_id
_entity_poly.type
_entity_poly.pdbx_seq_one_letter_code
_entity_poly.pdbx_strand_id
1 'polypeptide(L)'
;IIQYDAMKYETVESWMKHAINNNGKKECEGVNIITMHSAKGLEFEVVFIVDANQRLIPSARAIKQDEIEEERRLFYVAMTRTKKNLHIFGMRQNLGNTMQMSQFVGEALQF
;
A
#
# COMPACT_ATOMS: atom_id res chain seq x y z
N ILE A 1 0.99 -13.17 2.26
CA ILE A 1 -0.45 -13.12 1.93
C ILE A 1 -0.69 -13.62 0.51
N ILE A 2 0.00 -13.08 -0.48
CA ILE A 2 -0.08 -13.56 -1.89
C ILE A 2 0.30 -15.03 -1.99
N GLN A 3 1.35 -15.46 -1.30
CA GLN A 3 1.80 -16.84 -1.25
C GLN A 3 0.74 -17.77 -0.64
N TYR A 4 0.10 -17.34 0.44
CA TYR A 4 -0.94 -18.11 1.11
C TYR A 4 -2.20 -18.30 0.23
N ASP A 5 -2.58 -17.27 -0.51
CA ASP A 5 -3.71 -17.32 -1.42
C ASP A 5 -3.42 -18.23 -2.61
N ALA A 6 -2.23 -18.16 -3.18
CA ALA A 6 -1.79 -19.05 -4.26
C ALA A 6 -1.78 -20.55 -3.88
N MET A 7 -1.50 -20.86 -2.61
CA MET A 7 -1.50 -22.26 -2.12
C MET A 7 -2.88 -22.94 -2.16
N LYS A 8 -3.96 -22.20 -2.28
CA LYS A 8 -5.32 -22.73 -2.39
C LYS A 8 -5.66 -23.26 -3.76
N TYR A 9 -4.81 -23.03 -4.74
CA TYR A 9 -5.04 -23.40 -6.14
C TYR A 9 -4.04 -24.46 -6.60
N GLU A 10 -4.53 -25.43 -7.35
CA GLU A 10 -3.70 -26.55 -7.84
C GLU A 10 -2.68 -26.10 -8.89
N THR A 11 -2.97 -25.05 -9.64
CA THR A 11 -2.08 -24.51 -10.67
C THR A 11 -1.96 -22.99 -10.62
N VAL A 12 -0.83 -22.49 -11.09
CA VAL A 12 -0.60 -21.03 -11.22
C VAL A 12 -1.64 -20.40 -12.15
N GLU A 13 -2.04 -21.11 -13.21
CA GLU A 13 -3.05 -20.62 -14.15
C GLU A 13 -4.42 -20.44 -13.49
N SER A 14 -4.84 -21.37 -12.64
CA SER A 14 -6.11 -21.27 -11.93
C SER A 14 -6.11 -20.11 -10.92
N TRP A 15 -5.00 -19.90 -10.24
CA TRP A 15 -4.82 -18.74 -9.37
C TRP A 15 -4.83 -17.42 -10.15
N MET A 16 -4.11 -17.33 -11.27
CA MET A 16 -4.09 -16.14 -12.13
C MET A 16 -5.48 -15.81 -12.69
N LYS A 17 -6.23 -16.79 -13.14
CA LYS A 17 -7.62 -16.59 -13.61
C LYS A 17 -8.51 -16.04 -12.49
N HIS A 18 -8.37 -16.56 -11.27
CA HIS A 18 -9.09 -16.07 -10.12
C HIS A 18 -8.71 -14.62 -9.82
N ALA A 19 -7.42 -14.30 -9.79
CA ALA A 19 -6.93 -12.95 -9.53
C ALA A 19 -7.41 -11.93 -10.58
N ILE A 20 -7.40 -12.32 -11.86
CA ILE A 20 -7.89 -11.48 -12.97
C ILE A 20 -9.40 -11.26 -12.86
N ASN A 21 -10.18 -12.30 -12.58
CA ASN A 21 -11.63 -12.20 -12.47
C ASN A 21 -12.09 -11.38 -11.25
N ASN A 22 -11.28 -11.32 -10.20
CA ASN A 22 -11.60 -10.55 -8.99
C ASN A 22 -11.18 -9.08 -9.06
N ASN A 23 -10.34 -8.71 -10.02
CA ASN A 23 -9.92 -7.29 -10.19
C ASN A 23 -11.08 -6.31 -10.55
N GLY A 24 -12.27 -6.82 -10.80
CA GLY A 24 -13.45 -5.98 -11.10
C GLY A 24 -14.58 -6.08 -10.10
N LYS A 25 -14.47 -6.91 -9.07
CA LYS A 25 -15.54 -7.05 -8.07
C LYS A 25 -15.30 -6.12 -6.89
N LYS A 26 -16.22 -5.17 -6.71
CA LYS A 26 -16.37 -4.36 -5.51
C LYS A 26 -16.58 -5.28 -4.30
N GLU A 27 -15.84 -4.97 -3.22
CA GLU A 27 -16.03 -5.51 -1.88
C GLU A 27 -16.01 -7.05 -1.78
N CYS A 28 -14.83 -7.62 -1.82
CA CYS A 28 -14.64 -8.96 -1.25
C CYS A 28 -14.73 -8.87 0.27
N GLU A 29 -15.53 -9.73 0.89
CA GLU A 29 -15.39 -10.00 2.33
C GLU A 29 -13.95 -10.50 2.58
N GLY A 30 -13.22 -9.82 3.48
CA GLY A 30 -11.86 -10.15 3.82
C GLY A 30 -10.86 -9.02 3.62
N VAL A 31 -9.59 -9.38 3.50
CA VAL A 31 -8.49 -8.42 3.31
C VAL A 31 -8.37 -8.03 1.84
N ASN A 32 -8.45 -6.73 1.56
CA ASN A 32 -8.23 -6.17 0.24
C ASN A 32 -6.78 -5.69 0.12
N ILE A 33 -6.05 -6.18 -0.89
CA ILE A 33 -4.71 -5.71 -1.23
C ILE A 33 -4.82 -4.86 -2.49
N ILE A 34 -4.54 -3.58 -2.34
CA ILE A 34 -4.69 -2.59 -3.42
C ILE A 34 -3.52 -1.60 -3.40
N THR A 35 -3.30 -0.92 -4.49
CA THR A 35 -2.36 0.20 -4.54
C THR A 35 -2.98 1.45 -3.93
N MET A 36 -2.16 2.40 -3.50
CA MET A 36 -2.65 3.70 -3.01
C MET A 36 -3.47 4.42 -4.09
N HIS A 37 -3.09 4.29 -5.36
CA HIS A 37 -3.84 4.86 -6.48
C HIS A 37 -5.25 4.28 -6.61
N SER A 38 -5.37 2.96 -6.43
CA SER A 38 -6.65 2.24 -6.51
C SER A 38 -7.55 2.47 -5.30
N ALA A 39 -7.00 2.99 -4.19
CA ALA A 39 -7.73 3.27 -2.97
C ALA A 39 -8.63 4.52 -3.06
N LYS A 40 -8.42 5.37 -4.07
CA LYS A 40 -9.20 6.59 -4.27
C LYS A 40 -10.70 6.28 -4.40
N GLY A 41 -11.50 6.93 -3.57
CA GLY A 41 -12.95 6.73 -3.56
C GLY A 41 -13.45 5.53 -2.75
N LEU A 42 -12.55 4.73 -2.19
CA LEU A 42 -12.87 3.61 -1.32
C LEU A 42 -12.68 4.00 0.16
N GLU A 43 -13.34 3.28 1.05
CA GLU A 43 -13.18 3.43 2.50
C GLU A 43 -13.16 2.06 3.17
N PHE A 44 -12.35 1.92 4.22
CA PHE A 44 -12.17 0.68 4.96
C PHE A 44 -12.17 0.94 6.46
N GLU A 45 -12.66 -0.01 7.25
CA GLU A 45 -12.65 0.07 8.72
C GLU A 45 -11.21 0.18 9.26
N VAL A 46 -10.31 -0.63 8.71
CA VAL A 46 -8.90 -0.67 9.07
C VAL A 46 -8.04 -0.62 7.82
N VAL A 47 -7.03 0.22 7.82
CA VAL A 47 -6.07 0.35 6.72
C VAL A 47 -4.67 0.08 7.24
N PHE A 48 -3.93 -0.74 6.51
CA PHE A 48 -2.51 -0.99 6.70
C PHE A 48 -1.75 -0.42 5.51
N ILE A 49 -0.92 0.59 5.74
CA ILE A 49 0.04 1.09 4.75
C ILE A 49 1.37 0.41 5.03
N VAL A 50 1.87 -0.36 4.08
CA VAL A 50 3.13 -1.09 4.19
C VAL A 50 4.22 -0.40 3.37
N ASP A 51 5.48 -0.75 3.65
CA ASP A 51 6.65 -0.21 2.95
C ASP A 51 6.76 1.32 2.99
N ALA A 52 6.33 1.94 4.09
CA ALA A 52 6.40 3.37 4.30
C ALA A 52 7.86 3.82 4.57
N ASN A 53 8.73 3.56 3.63
CA ASN A 53 10.15 3.86 3.69
C ASN A 53 10.56 4.88 2.64
N GLN A 54 11.56 5.68 2.97
CA GLN A 54 12.19 6.58 2.02
C GLN A 54 12.72 5.80 0.81
N ARG A 55 12.56 6.34 -0.39
CA ARG A 55 12.86 5.73 -1.69
C ARG A 55 11.83 4.69 -2.18
N LEU A 56 10.88 4.31 -1.35
CA LEU A 56 9.70 3.54 -1.74
C LEU A 56 8.46 4.45 -1.74
N ILE A 57 8.28 5.22 -0.68
CA ILE A 57 7.25 6.24 -0.50
C ILE A 57 7.91 7.47 0.16
N PRO A 58 8.23 8.56 -0.55
CA PRO A 58 8.17 8.71 -2.01
C PRO A 58 9.13 7.79 -2.75
N SER A 59 8.76 7.46 -3.99
CA SER A 59 9.59 6.65 -4.89
C SER A 59 10.95 7.30 -5.13
N ALA A 60 11.99 6.47 -5.29
CA ALA A 60 13.31 6.95 -5.69
C ALA A 60 13.33 7.65 -7.06
N ARG A 61 12.27 7.49 -7.85
CA ARG A 61 12.09 8.15 -9.15
C ARG A 61 11.52 9.55 -9.03
N ALA A 62 10.83 9.86 -7.92
CA ALA A 62 10.30 11.20 -7.64
C ALA A 62 11.45 12.12 -7.21
N ILE A 63 12.06 12.81 -8.16
CA ILE A 63 13.22 13.68 -7.95
C ILE A 63 12.80 15.14 -7.87
N LYS A 64 11.83 15.54 -8.70
CA LYS A 64 11.32 16.89 -8.74
C LYS A 64 10.35 17.16 -7.59
N GLN A 65 10.27 18.40 -7.17
CA GLN A 65 9.40 18.80 -6.06
C GLN A 65 7.92 18.53 -6.36
N ASP A 66 7.47 18.74 -7.57
CA ASP A 66 6.11 18.47 -8.01
C ASP A 66 5.76 16.97 -7.97
N GLU A 67 6.71 16.10 -8.33
CA GLU A 67 6.55 14.65 -8.24
C GLU A 67 6.44 14.18 -6.78
N ILE A 68 7.25 14.75 -5.88
CA ILE A 68 7.19 14.48 -4.44
C ILE A 68 5.85 14.95 -3.85
N GLU A 69 5.37 16.13 -4.27
CA GLU A 69 4.07 16.65 -3.84
C GLU A 69 2.91 15.77 -4.29
N GLU A 70 2.99 15.22 -5.50
CA GLU A 70 1.97 14.29 -6.00
C GLU A 70 1.94 13.00 -5.18
N GLU A 71 3.10 12.42 -4.86
CA GLU A 71 3.18 11.25 -3.99
C GLU A 71 2.74 11.55 -2.55
N ARG A 72 3.01 12.76 -2.05
CA ARG A 72 2.51 13.20 -0.74
C ARG A 72 0.98 13.24 -0.71
N ARG A 73 0.34 13.76 -1.75
CA ARG A 73 -1.13 13.76 -1.87
C ARG A 73 -1.68 12.35 -1.91
N LEU A 74 -1.03 11.47 -2.67
CA LEU A 74 -1.42 10.07 -2.76
C LEU A 74 -1.34 9.35 -1.41
N PHE A 75 -0.26 9.56 -0.67
CA PHE A 75 -0.10 9.02 0.68
C PHE A 75 -1.18 9.55 1.64
N TYR A 76 -1.45 10.85 1.59
CA TYR A 76 -2.52 11.46 2.37
C TYR A 76 -3.90 10.86 2.03
N VAL A 77 -4.21 10.68 0.75
CA VAL A 77 -5.45 10.04 0.31
C VAL A 77 -5.54 8.62 0.88
N ALA A 78 -4.47 7.84 0.82
CA ALA A 78 -4.44 6.49 1.39
C ALA A 78 -4.73 6.48 2.90
N MET A 79 -4.15 7.40 3.65
CA MET A 79 -4.42 7.56 5.09
C MET A 79 -5.90 7.88 5.36
N THR A 80 -6.49 8.74 4.56
CA THR A 80 -7.89 9.19 4.73
C THR A 80 -8.93 8.14 4.32
N ARG A 81 -8.51 7.01 3.76
CA ARG A 81 -9.42 5.88 3.46
C ARG A 81 -9.81 5.07 4.69
N THR A 82 -9.23 5.41 5.82
CA THR A 82 -9.48 4.74 7.11
C THR A 82 -10.69 5.31 7.82
N LYS A 83 -11.59 4.44 8.26
CA LYS A 83 -12.73 4.82 9.12
C LYS A 83 -12.41 4.75 10.61
N LYS A 84 -11.64 3.73 11.05
CA LYS A 84 -11.37 3.50 12.47
C LYS A 84 -9.88 3.47 12.80
N ASN A 85 -9.12 2.57 12.22
CA ASN A 85 -7.73 2.34 12.60
C ASN A 85 -6.80 2.39 11.38
N LEU A 86 -5.77 3.21 11.47
CA LEU A 86 -4.70 3.31 10.51
C LEU A 86 -3.41 2.77 11.12
N HIS A 87 -2.79 1.84 10.42
CA HIS A 87 -1.48 1.30 10.78
C HIS A 87 -0.50 1.55 9.64
N ILE A 88 0.65 2.11 9.96
CA ILE A 88 1.71 2.41 8.99
C ILE A 88 2.96 1.62 9.37
N PHE A 89 3.47 0.83 8.45
CA PHE A 89 4.62 -0.02 8.64
C PHE A 89 5.77 0.37 7.71
N GLY A 90 6.95 0.47 8.28
CA GLY A 90 8.19 0.59 7.55
C GLY A 90 9.18 -0.49 7.97
N MET A 91 10.09 -0.84 7.08
CA MET A 91 11.19 -1.76 7.35
C MET A 91 12.37 -1.02 7.97
N ARG A 92 13.04 -1.64 8.94
CA ARG A 92 14.32 -1.14 9.46
C ARG A 92 15.50 -1.53 8.56
N GLN A 93 15.42 -2.69 7.95
CA GLN A 93 16.45 -3.22 7.06
C GLN A 93 15.81 -3.96 5.88
N ASN A 94 16.46 -3.90 4.75
CA ASN A 94 16.12 -4.67 3.57
C ASN A 94 17.40 -5.20 2.93
N LEU A 95 17.54 -6.54 2.85
CA LEU A 95 18.72 -7.23 2.29
C LEU A 95 20.03 -6.71 2.89
N GLY A 96 20.09 -6.52 4.21
CA GLY A 96 21.28 -6.01 4.92
C GLY A 96 21.48 -4.50 4.88
N ASN A 97 20.69 -3.76 4.09
CA ASN A 97 20.75 -2.30 4.04
C ASN A 97 19.78 -1.67 5.03
N THR A 98 20.25 -0.68 5.77
CA THR A 98 19.41 0.11 6.67
C THR A 98 18.42 0.95 5.87
N MET A 99 17.14 0.87 6.24
CA MET A 99 16.05 1.63 5.63
C MET A 99 15.60 2.76 6.57
N GLN A 100 15.33 3.92 6.00
CA GLN A 100 14.74 5.05 6.73
C GLN A 100 13.23 5.07 6.55
N MET A 101 12.52 5.51 7.59
CA MET A 101 11.08 5.77 7.50
C MET A 101 10.79 6.87 6.48
N SER A 102 9.67 6.77 5.79
CA SER A 102 9.21 7.79 4.86
C SER A 102 9.11 9.17 5.52
N GLN A 103 9.56 10.20 4.83
CA GLN A 103 9.39 11.59 5.27
C GLN A 103 7.90 11.95 5.50
N PHE A 104 6.98 11.35 4.75
CA PHE A 104 5.55 11.61 4.89
C PHE A 104 5.00 11.12 6.23
N VAL A 105 5.55 10.03 6.77
CA VAL A 105 5.20 9.56 8.12
C VAL A 105 5.69 10.57 9.16
N GLY A 106 6.90 11.07 9.04
CA GLY A 106 7.44 12.10 9.92
C GLY A 106 6.60 13.38 9.90
N GLU A 107 6.20 13.83 8.72
CA GLU A 107 5.32 14.98 8.54
C GLU A 107 3.95 14.77 9.20
N ALA A 108 3.34 13.58 9.02
CA ALA A 108 2.04 13.25 9.61
C ALA A 108 2.06 13.21 11.14
N LEU A 109 3.16 12.78 11.74
CA LEU A 109 3.31 12.72 13.20
C LEU A 109 3.51 14.09 13.87
N GLN A 110 3.76 15.14 13.09
CA GLN A 110 3.94 16.51 13.60
C GLN A 110 2.63 17.29 13.75
N PHE A 111 1.53 16.72 13.29
CA PHE A 111 0.21 17.32 13.37
C PHE A 111 -0.59 16.81 14.57
#